data_c1202e89ff577379abd0f1d4e98d30d8
#
_entry.id   c1202e89ff577379abd0f1d4e98d30d8
#
_cell.length_a   1.000
_cell.length_b   1.000
_cell.length_c   1.000
_cell.angle_alpha   90.00
_cell.angle_beta   90.00
_cell.angle_gamma   90.00
#
_symmetry.space_group_name_H-M   'P 1'
#
loop_
_entity.id
_entity.type
_entity.pdbx_description
1 polymer ?
#
loop_
_entity_poly.entity_id
_entity_poly.type
_entity_poly.pdbx_seq_one_letter_code
_entity_poly.pdbx_strand_id
1 'polypeptide(L)'
;MKKVFCFLLAFGALLMTGCARGEARLWAVGVGKGDAILIQNEDCTVLIDTGKGYAAGKLRRAMAEMGVEKLDAVFLTHVDNDHAGGLTYLAQAGIPVDAWYASPCFFKFKKKKHPIRQIGQEPQWLEAGATVRFGETEFQVLAPLSKSETEENDNSLVLMMVCPDGRMLLTGDMEGPEEEALLQSGADLACQVLKVPNHGDDDATGAGLANAAEAQIAVISTDSSEKPGTPDAGVVARLEQAGSQVWVTEGHGGVEVRLNQGAAAAGYLDWALSEFYGDVRLAVDAETERMTLENTGDKDVSLKDCYLYSEAGNELFLLGDEALPAGGQLVVGTKSSPEGTYDVLWNEKNVISNKKQDTVTLYDPEGRGVSAY
;
A
#
# COMPACT_ATOMS: atom_id res chain seq x y z
N MET A 1 -57.98 -24.82 -11.38
CA MET A 1 -56.77 -24.35 -12.04
C MET A 1 -56.40 -23.01 -11.41
N LYS A 2 -55.49 -23.02 -10.42
CA LYS A 2 -54.99 -21.80 -9.75
C LYS A 2 -53.65 -21.43 -10.39
N LYS A 3 -53.59 -20.27 -11.03
CA LYS A 3 -52.36 -19.71 -11.57
C LYS A 3 -51.56 -19.06 -10.40
N VAL A 4 -50.37 -19.60 -10.12
CA VAL A 4 -49.38 -19.02 -9.22
C VAL A 4 -48.60 -18.00 -10.04
N PHE A 5 -48.70 -16.73 -9.66
CA PHE A 5 -47.82 -15.65 -10.17
C PHE A 5 -46.55 -15.62 -9.31
N CYS A 6 -45.44 -16.03 -9.91
CA CYS A 6 -44.12 -15.76 -9.32
C CYS A 6 -43.73 -14.32 -9.61
N PHE A 7 -43.64 -13.49 -8.55
CA PHE A 7 -42.99 -12.17 -8.60
C PHE A 7 -41.48 -12.39 -8.46
N LEU A 8 -40.75 -12.23 -9.54
CA LEU A 8 -39.33 -12.05 -9.53
C LEU A 8 -39.03 -10.60 -9.09
N LEU A 9 -38.61 -10.43 -7.85
CA LEU A 9 -37.99 -9.20 -7.37
C LEU A 9 -36.56 -9.14 -7.94
N ALA A 10 -36.38 -8.40 -9.01
CA ALA A 10 -35.06 -7.98 -9.45
C ALA A 10 -34.52 -6.95 -8.45
N PHE A 11 -33.61 -7.38 -7.61
CA PHE A 11 -32.77 -6.45 -6.83
C PHE A 11 -31.78 -5.79 -7.80
N GLY A 12 -32.15 -4.62 -8.29
CA GLY A 12 -31.21 -3.75 -8.98
C GLY A 12 -30.18 -3.27 -7.98
N ALA A 13 -28.95 -3.78 -8.08
CA ALA A 13 -27.79 -3.17 -7.41
C ALA A 13 -27.60 -1.78 -8.02
N LEU A 14 -28.08 -0.76 -7.35
CA LEU A 14 -27.73 0.62 -7.62
C LEU A 14 -26.29 0.80 -7.11
N LEU A 15 -25.32 0.76 -8.01
CA LEU A 15 -23.96 1.21 -7.74
C LEU A 15 -24.02 2.71 -7.41
N MET A 16 -24.18 3.03 -6.16
CA MET A 16 -23.95 4.37 -5.63
C MET A 16 -22.46 4.60 -5.58
N THR A 17 -21.86 5.11 -6.65
CA THR A 17 -20.54 5.72 -6.65
C THR A 17 -20.65 7.09 -5.96
N GLY A 18 -20.36 7.12 -4.69
CA GLY A 18 -20.27 8.31 -3.86
C GLY A 18 -20.25 7.89 -2.40
N CYS A 19 -19.31 8.41 -1.60
CA CYS A 19 -19.44 8.32 -0.17
C CYS A 19 -20.83 8.84 0.24
N ALA A 20 -21.60 8.04 0.97
CA ALA A 20 -22.76 8.55 1.63
C ALA A 20 -22.27 9.62 2.62
N ARG A 21 -22.98 10.78 2.68
CA ARG A 21 -22.62 11.87 3.60
C ARG A 21 -22.44 11.30 5.00
N GLY A 22 -21.30 11.54 5.64
CA GLY A 22 -21.01 11.07 6.97
C GLY A 22 -20.51 9.63 7.05
N GLU A 23 -19.87 9.07 6.03
CA GLU A 23 -19.20 7.76 6.06
C GLU A 23 -17.71 7.89 5.77
N ALA A 24 -16.86 7.44 6.70
CA ALA A 24 -15.43 7.31 6.44
C ALA A 24 -15.12 5.88 5.98
N ARG A 25 -14.31 5.75 4.93
CA ARG A 25 -13.90 4.47 4.33
C ARG A 25 -12.39 4.30 4.48
N LEU A 26 -11.98 3.12 4.90
CA LEU A 26 -10.60 2.67 4.90
C LEU A 26 -10.49 1.45 4.00
N TRP A 27 -9.53 1.48 3.07
CA TRP A 27 -9.15 0.33 2.26
C TRP A 27 -7.71 -0.05 2.57
N ALA A 28 -7.52 -1.15 3.31
CA ALA A 28 -6.22 -1.79 3.45
C ALA A 28 -5.99 -2.65 2.20
N VAL A 29 -5.15 -2.19 1.30
CA VAL A 29 -4.90 -2.84 0.00
C VAL A 29 -4.06 -4.10 0.21
N GLY A 30 -4.39 -5.20 -0.45
CA GLY A 30 -3.67 -6.47 -0.37
C GLY A 30 -2.33 -6.44 -1.11
N VAL A 31 -1.36 -5.67 -0.59
CA VAL A 31 -0.03 -5.47 -1.19
C VAL A 31 1.01 -6.50 -0.77
N GLY A 32 0.59 -7.64 -0.22
CA GLY A 32 1.47 -8.62 0.41
C GLY A 32 1.70 -8.29 1.88
N LYS A 33 2.86 -8.70 2.45
CA LYS A 33 3.29 -8.18 3.74
C LYS A 33 3.76 -6.74 3.53
N GLY A 34 2.91 -5.77 3.89
CA GLY A 34 3.17 -4.35 3.71
C GLY A 34 1.90 -3.53 3.85
N ASP A 35 2.04 -2.23 4.02
CA ASP A 35 0.91 -1.31 4.18
C ASP A 35 0.75 -0.36 3.00
N ALA A 36 -0.47 -0.32 2.48
CA ALA A 36 -0.98 0.73 1.63
C ALA A 36 -2.45 0.93 1.98
N ILE A 37 -2.74 1.99 2.73
CA ILE A 37 -4.06 2.20 3.32
C ILE A 37 -4.64 3.50 2.78
N LEU A 38 -5.66 3.38 1.93
CA LEU A 38 -6.44 4.51 1.45
C LEU A 38 -7.54 4.83 2.45
N ILE A 39 -7.68 6.10 2.81
CA ILE A 39 -8.76 6.59 3.65
C ILE A 39 -9.46 7.74 2.90
N GLN A 40 -10.78 7.65 2.81
CA GLN A 40 -11.59 8.66 2.14
C GLN A 40 -12.85 8.96 2.97
N ASN A 41 -13.11 10.25 3.16
CA ASN A 41 -14.37 10.76 3.70
C ASN A 41 -14.75 12.09 3.01
N GLU A 42 -15.70 12.86 3.56
CA GLU A 42 -16.11 14.17 3.00
C GLU A 42 -14.98 15.19 2.99
N ASP A 43 -14.06 15.13 3.95
CA ASP A 43 -13.04 16.14 4.18
C ASP A 43 -11.74 15.88 3.41
N CYS A 44 -11.38 14.61 3.20
CA CYS A 44 -10.09 14.27 2.60
C CYS A 44 -10.04 12.88 1.97
N THR A 45 -9.09 12.73 1.06
CA THR A 45 -8.60 11.45 0.55
C THR A 45 -7.12 11.37 0.84
N VAL A 46 -6.72 10.45 1.72
CA VAL A 46 -5.33 10.29 2.15
C VAL A 46 -4.84 8.87 1.95
N LEU A 47 -3.54 8.73 1.81
CA LEU A 47 -2.86 7.44 1.74
C LEU A 47 -1.87 7.33 2.90
N ILE A 48 -1.95 6.25 3.67
CA ILE A 48 -0.99 5.89 4.70
C ILE A 48 -0.13 4.77 4.13
N ASP A 49 1.15 5.03 3.94
CA ASP A 49 2.11 4.16 3.27
C ASP A 49 1.72 3.77 1.83
N THR A 50 2.61 3.12 1.11
CA THR A 50 2.47 2.87 -0.32
C THR A 50 2.68 1.41 -0.71
N GLY A 51 2.97 0.57 0.27
CA GLY A 51 3.31 -0.82 0.05
C GLY A 51 4.65 -1.03 -0.66
N LYS A 52 4.90 -2.25 -1.07
CA LYS A 52 6.08 -2.63 -1.84
C LYS A 52 5.99 -2.15 -3.28
N GLY A 53 7.14 -1.84 -3.87
CA GLY A 53 7.20 -1.36 -5.27
C GLY A 53 6.59 -2.34 -6.26
N TYR A 54 6.79 -3.65 -6.09
CA TYR A 54 6.19 -4.64 -6.97
C TYR A 54 4.65 -4.71 -6.89
N ALA A 55 4.06 -4.26 -5.78
CA ALA A 55 2.62 -4.25 -5.57
C ALA A 55 1.94 -2.94 -6.03
N ALA A 56 2.68 -2.04 -6.68
CA ALA A 56 2.20 -0.73 -7.13
C ALA A 56 0.92 -0.80 -7.98
N GLY A 57 0.79 -1.81 -8.83
CA GLY A 57 -0.42 -2.03 -9.64
C GLY A 57 -1.67 -2.31 -8.80
N LYS A 58 -1.52 -2.98 -7.66
CA LYS A 58 -2.63 -3.23 -6.72
C LYS A 58 -3.09 -1.93 -6.05
N LEU A 59 -2.14 -1.07 -5.63
CA LEU A 59 -2.46 0.27 -5.12
C LEU A 59 -3.15 1.12 -6.18
N ARG A 60 -2.59 1.14 -7.41
CA ARG A 60 -3.21 1.83 -8.55
C ARG A 60 -4.66 1.41 -8.76
N ARG A 61 -4.90 0.10 -8.75
CA ARG A 61 -6.25 -0.44 -8.91
C ARG A 61 -7.18 0.02 -7.79
N ALA A 62 -6.75 -0.06 -6.54
CA ALA A 62 -7.53 0.41 -5.40
C ALA A 62 -7.90 1.89 -5.55
N MET A 63 -6.94 2.75 -5.95
CA MET A 63 -7.20 4.16 -6.22
C MET A 63 -8.24 4.36 -7.33
N ALA A 64 -8.13 3.61 -8.43
CA ALA A 64 -9.09 3.69 -9.53
C ALA A 64 -10.52 3.26 -9.11
N GLU A 65 -10.64 2.17 -8.35
CA GLU A 65 -11.93 1.66 -7.85
C GLU A 65 -12.57 2.61 -6.83
N MET A 66 -11.77 3.32 -6.03
CA MET A 66 -12.26 4.37 -5.14
C MET A 66 -12.51 5.71 -5.84
N GLY A 67 -12.16 5.83 -7.12
CA GLY A 67 -12.24 7.10 -7.87
C GLY A 67 -11.25 8.15 -7.38
N VAL A 68 -10.08 7.72 -6.91
CA VAL A 68 -9.03 8.61 -6.40
C VAL A 68 -8.15 9.08 -7.56
N GLU A 69 -8.31 10.34 -7.94
CA GLU A 69 -7.49 11.00 -8.96
C GLU A 69 -6.40 11.91 -8.34
N LYS A 70 -6.53 12.21 -7.05
CA LYS A 70 -5.65 13.08 -6.28
C LYS A 70 -5.65 12.64 -4.82
N LEU A 71 -4.53 12.85 -4.14
CA LEU A 71 -4.38 12.66 -2.70
C LEU A 71 -4.18 14.02 -2.01
N ASP A 72 -4.97 14.31 -0.99
CA ASP A 72 -4.77 15.49 -0.16
C ASP A 72 -3.52 15.33 0.71
N ALA A 73 -3.22 14.11 1.12
CA ALA A 73 -1.97 13.80 1.81
C ALA A 73 -1.51 12.36 1.59
N VAL A 74 -0.19 12.17 1.73
CA VAL A 74 0.44 10.88 1.98
C VAL A 74 1.18 10.95 3.31
N PHE A 75 0.90 10.02 4.21
CA PHE A 75 1.63 9.82 5.46
C PHE A 75 2.53 8.59 5.31
N LEU A 76 3.81 8.76 5.60
CA LEU A 76 4.76 7.65 5.67
C LEU A 76 5.01 7.32 7.12
N THR A 77 4.64 6.12 7.54
CA THR A 77 4.84 5.68 8.92
C THR A 77 6.32 5.51 9.20
N HIS A 78 7.03 4.79 8.34
CA HIS A 78 8.47 4.62 8.36
C HIS A 78 9.01 4.34 6.95
N VAL A 79 10.31 4.03 6.81
CA VAL A 79 10.95 4.01 5.49
C VAL A 79 11.29 2.62 4.98
N ASP A 80 10.78 1.58 5.59
CA ASP A 80 11.00 0.22 5.09
C ASP A 80 10.25 0.00 3.77
N ASN A 81 10.76 -0.92 2.99
CA ASN A 81 10.33 -1.10 1.61
C ASN A 81 8.88 -1.53 1.46
N ASP A 82 8.36 -2.25 2.42
CA ASP A 82 6.98 -2.71 2.46
C ASP A 82 5.98 -1.59 2.86
N HIS A 83 6.50 -0.39 3.17
CA HIS A 83 5.72 0.83 3.43
C HIS A 83 6.00 1.95 2.41
N ALA A 84 7.28 2.17 2.10
CA ALA A 84 7.71 3.28 1.22
C ALA A 84 8.07 2.84 -0.21
N GLY A 85 7.99 1.55 -0.53
CA GLY A 85 8.44 1.02 -1.84
C GLY A 85 7.63 1.53 -3.03
N GLY A 86 6.34 1.75 -2.87
CA GLY A 86 5.45 2.26 -3.91
C GLY A 86 5.55 3.76 -4.20
N LEU A 87 6.35 4.52 -3.42
CA LEU A 87 6.55 5.96 -3.65
C LEU A 87 7.03 6.29 -5.05
N THR A 88 7.91 5.43 -5.58
CA THR A 88 8.42 5.58 -6.96
C THR A 88 7.29 5.53 -7.97
N TYR A 89 6.32 4.66 -7.77
CA TYR A 89 5.14 4.58 -8.63
C TYR A 89 4.32 5.86 -8.59
N LEU A 90 3.98 6.37 -7.39
CA LEU A 90 3.20 7.60 -7.27
C LEU A 90 3.88 8.78 -7.98
N ALA A 91 5.21 8.89 -7.82
CA ALA A 91 5.99 9.94 -8.47
C ALA A 91 6.00 9.82 -10.00
N GLN A 92 6.16 8.60 -10.55
CA GLN A 92 6.21 8.36 -11.99
C GLN A 92 4.83 8.42 -12.65
N ALA A 93 3.78 7.97 -11.95
CA ALA A 93 2.41 8.03 -12.44
C ALA A 93 1.84 9.46 -12.46
N GLY A 94 2.54 10.43 -11.86
CA GLY A 94 2.12 11.82 -11.84
C GLY A 94 0.85 12.07 -11.03
N ILE A 95 0.55 11.21 -10.05
CA ILE A 95 -0.61 11.37 -9.18
C ILE A 95 -0.40 12.61 -8.30
N PRO A 96 -1.29 13.61 -8.37
CA PRO A 96 -1.15 14.81 -7.56
C PRO A 96 -1.26 14.49 -6.07
N VAL A 97 -0.30 14.98 -5.27
CA VAL A 97 -0.29 14.88 -3.82
C VAL A 97 -0.06 16.28 -3.25
N ASP A 98 -1.00 16.79 -2.46
CA ASP A 98 -0.90 18.16 -1.94
C ASP A 98 0.12 18.26 -0.79
N ALA A 99 0.20 17.23 0.07
CA ALA A 99 1.13 17.22 1.19
C ALA A 99 1.73 15.85 1.45
N TRP A 100 2.99 15.84 1.88
CA TRP A 100 3.70 14.66 2.33
C TRP A 100 4.09 14.81 3.79
N TYR A 101 3.80 13.80 4.59
CA TYR A 101 4.08 13.78 6.02
C TYR A 101 4.92 12.57 6.38
N ALA A 102 5.85 12.73 7.29
CA ALA A 102 6.72 11.64 7.75
C ALA A 102 7.28 11.92 9.14
N SER A 103 7.74 10.88 9.84
CA SER A 103 8.46 11.04 11.11
C SER A 103 9.88 11.56 10.87
N PRO A 104 10.41 12.49 11.69
CA PRO A 104 11.81 12.90 11.64
C PRO A 104 12.76 11.83 12.21
N CYS A 105 12.21 10.77 12.80
CA CYS A 105 12.99 9.75 13.51
C CYS A 105 13.67 8.72 12.60
N PHE A 106 13.41 8.71 11.30
CA PHE A 106 14.00 7.76 10.36
C PHE A 106 15.53 7.75 10.40
N PHE A 107 16.15 6.60 10.61
CA PHE A 107 17.61 6.47 10.56
C PHE A 107 18.12 5.87 9.23
N LYS A 108 17.31 5.10 8.51
CA LYS A 108 17.68 4.52 7.20
C LYS A 108 17.68 5.55 6.05
N PHE A 109 17.18 6.75 6.30
CA PHE A 109 17.05 7.85 5.32
C PHE A 109 18.34 8.26 4.60
N LYS A 110 19.51 7.89 5.11
CA LYS A 110 20.83 8.26 4.56
C LYS A 110 21.17 7.59 3.22
N LYS A 111 20.43 6.57 2.79
CA LYS A 111 20.69 5.89 1.51
C LYS A 111 20.29 6.78 0.32
N LYS A 112 21.24 7.02 -0.61
CA LYS A 112 21.02 7.89 -1.80
C LYS A 112 19.86 7.48 -2.70
N LYS A 113 19.52 6.20 -2.75
CA LYS A 113 18.47 5.61 -3.59
C LYS A 113 17.15 5.36 -2.83
N HIS A 114 16.97 5.95 -1.66
CA HIS A 114 15.73 5.73 -0.91
C HIS A 114 14.54 6.32 -1.67
N PRO A 115 13.40 5.58 -1.81
CA PRO A 115 12.23 6.03 -2.58
C PRO A 115 11.71 7.42 -2.17
N ILE A 116 11.75 7.78 -0.90
CA ILE A 116 11.33 9.10 -0.40
C ILE A 116 12.01 10.27 -1.12
N ARG A 117 13.24 10.08 -1.66
CA ARG A 117 13.94 11.12 -2.42
C ARG A 117 13.40 11.32 -3.83
N GLN A 118 12.55 10.41 -4.30
CA GLN A 118 11.94 10.48 -5.62
C GLN A 118 10.66 11.33 -5.64
N ILE A 119 10.13 11.65 -4.46
CA ILE A 119 8.93 12.49 -4.33
C ILE A 119 9.16 13.90 -4.92
N GLY A 120 10.41 14.36 -4.97
CA GLY A 120 10.74 15.70 -5.46
C GLY A 120 10.31 16.86 -4.55
N GLN A 121 9.72 16.55 -3.40
CA GLN A 121 9.33 17.49 -2.35
C GLN A 121 9.84 16.98 -1.00
N GLU A 122 10.21 17.88 -0.10
CA GLU A 122 10.54 17.50 1.28
C GLU A 122 9.26 17.22 2.06
N PRO A 123 9.16 16.09 2.79
CA PRO A 123 8.02 15.84 3.68
C PRO A 123 7.92 16.91 4.77
N GLN A 124 6.70 17.17 5.21
CA GLN A 124 6.48 17.88 6.47
C GLN A 124 6.72 16.89 7.62
N TRP A 125 7.69 17.20 8.46
CA TRP A 125 8.08 16.35 9.57
C TRP A 125 7.10 16.48 10.73
N LEU A 126 6.57 15.34 11.19
CA LEU A 126 5.60 15.27 12.28
C LEU A 126 6.21 14.58 13.51
N GLU A 127 6.09 15.22 14.66
CA GLU A 127 6.48 14.67 15.97
C GLU A 127 5.23 14.37 16.80
N ALA A 128 5.36 13.51 17.81
CA ALA A 128 4.27 13.21 18.74
C ALA A 128 3.66 14.48 19.34
N GLY A 129 2.34 14.55 19.39
CA GLY A 129 1.56 15.72 19.77
C GLY A 129 1.17 16.66 18.62
N ALA A 130 1.74 16.48 17.42
CA ALA A 130 1.29 17.22 16.23
C ALA A 130 -0.12 16.77 15.79
N THR A 131 -0.82 17.64 15.07
CA THR A 131 -2.13 17.32 14.48
C THR A 131 -2.21 17.92 13.09
N VAL A 132 -2.58 17.11 12.10
CA VAL A 132 -2.91 17.53 10.74
C VAL A 132 -4.43 17.54 10.60
N ARG A 133 -4.99 18.59 9.98
CA ARG A 133 -6.45 18.77 9.85
C ARG A 133 -6.88 18.94 8.42
N PHE A 134 -7.98 18.27 8.09
CA PHE A 134 -8.74 18.42 6.87
C PHE A 134 -10.21 18.57 7.26
N GLY A 135 -10.76 19.81 7.16
CA GLY A 135 -12.12 20.07 7.62
C GLY A 135 -12.34 19.67 9.09
N GLU A 136 -13.26 18.75 9.33
CA GLU A 136 -13.58 18.19 10.66
C GLU A 136 -12.76 16.91 10.98
N THR A 137 -11.94 16.45 10.03
CA THR A 137 -11.08 15.27 10.20
C THR A 137 -9.69 15.66 10.68
N GLU A 138 -9.23 15.01 11.73
CA GLU A 138 -7.92 15.23 12.36
C GLU A 138 -7.09 13.94 12.33
N PHE A 139 -5.80 14.07 12.02
CA PHE A 139 -4.78 13.05 12.22
C PHE A 139 -3.85 13.51 13.36
N GLN A 140 -4.02 12.91 14.53
CA GLN A 140 -3.23 13.19 15.73
C GLN A 140 -2.04 12.25 15.77
N VAL A 141 -0.83 12.77 15.88
CA VAL A 141 0.41 11.99 15.98
C VAL A 141 0.60 11.56 17.43
N LEU A 142 0.53 10.26 17.68
CA LEU A 142 0.67 9.68 19.02
C LEU A 142 2.09 9.20 19.30
N ALA A 143 2.80 8.71 18.28
CA ALA A 143 4.17 8.19 18.36
C ALA A 143 4.91 8.47 17.02
N PRO A 144 6.24 8.32 16.95
CA PRO A 144 7.13 7.80 18.01
C PRO A 144 7.36 8.86 19.13
N LEU A 145 7.38 8.38 20.38
CA LEU A 145 7.63 9.25 21.54
C LEU A 145 9.13 9.56 21.71
N SER A 146 9.97 8.67 21.20
CA SER A 146 11.42 8.86 21.13
C SER A 146 11.97 8.15 19.90
N LYS A 147 13.12 8.61 19.42
CA LYS A 147 13.79 7.96 18.30
C LYS A 147 14.48 6.68 18.75
N SER A 148 14.15 5.56 18.12
CA SER A 148 14.92 4.33 18.20
C SER A 148 16.16 4.44 17.29
N GLU A 149 17.32 4.08 17.81
CA GLU A 149 18.59 4.05 17.04
C GLU A 149 18.89 2.64 16.51
N THR A 150 18.13 1.63 16.92
CA THR A 150 18.35 0.21 16.57
C THR A 150 17.26 -0.36 15.71
N GLU A 151 16.00 -0.03 15.98
CA GLU A 151 14.84 -0.57 15.30
C GLU A 151 14.10 0.52 14.52
N GLU A 152 14.00 0.35 13.21
CA GLU A 152 13.27 1.31 12.35
C GLU A 152 11.77 1.25 12.59
N ASN A 153 11.24 0.09 12.87
CA ASN A 153 9.83 -0.13 13.14
C ASN A 153 9.32 0.72 14.31
N ASP A 154 10.12 0.85 15.37
CA ASP A 154 9.81 1.72 16.52
C ASP A 154 9.86 3.24 16.19
N ASN A 155 10.33 3.61 15.00
CA ASN A 155 10.24 4.98 14.50
C ASN A 155 8.96 5.23 13.69
N SER A 156 8.04 4.26 13.65
CA SER A 156 6.77 4.36 12.93
C SER A 156 5.91 5.51 13.44
N LEU A 157 5.40 6.29 12.50
CA LEU A 157 4.40 7.31 12.78
C LEU A 157 3.09 6.62 13.18
N VAL A 158 2.68 6.75 14.43
CA VAL A 158 1.40 6.24 14.93
C VAL A 158 0.39 7.39 14.90
N LEU A 159 -0.72 7.18 14.18
CA LEU A 159 -1.73 8.19 13.96
C LEU A 159 -3.07 7.75 14.55
N MET A 160 -3.72 8.65 15.29
CA MET A 160 -5.15 8.55 15.56
C MET A 160 -5.89 9.48 14.60
N MET A 161 -6.59 8.90 13.63
CA MET A 161 -7.57 9.63 12.86
C MET A 161 -8.84 9.80 13.69
N VAL A 162 -9.33 11.03 13.75
CA VAL A 162 -10.61 11.38 14.41
C VAL A 162 -11.46 12.13 13.40
N CYS A 163 -12.67 11.65 13.16
CA CYS A 163 -13.63 12.30 12.28
C CYS A 163 -15.05 12.21 12.87
N PRO A 164 -16.06 12.87 12.31
CA PRO A 164 -17.44 12.79 12.80
C PRO A 164 -18.00 11.36 12.88
N ASP A 165 -17.50 10.46 12.05
CA ASP A 165 -17.94 9.06 12.00
C ASP A 165 -17.29 8.17 13.07
N GLY A 166 -16.17 8.58 13.66
CA GLY A 166 -15.46 7.85 14.70
C GLY A 166 -13.94 7.98 14.61
N ARG A 167 -13.23 6.94 15.07
CA ARG A 167 -11.78 6.96 15.26
C ARG A 167 -11.13 5.73 14.65
N MET A 168 -9.95 5.92 14.05
CA MET A 168 -9.11 4.86 13.49
C MET A 168 -7.68 5.01 14.03
N LEU A 169 -7.13 3.96 14.63
CA LEU A 169 -5.74 3.90 15.09
C LEU A 169 -4.88 3.21 14.03
N LEU A 170 -3.91 3.95 13.49
CA LEU A 170 -3.01 3.55 12.40
C LEU A 170 -1.60 3.47 12.98
N THR A 171 -1.04 2.30 13.10
CA THR A 171 0.12 2.03 13.97
C THR A 171 1.43 1.82 13.23
N GLY A 172 1.40 1.73 11.89
CA GLY A 172 2.56 1.28 11.13
C GLY A 172 3.07 -0.07 11.65
N ASP A 173 4.38 -0.17 11.80
CA ASP A 173 5.05 -1.37 12.30
C ASP A 173 5.63 -1.20 13.71
N MET A 174 5.02 -0.31 14.53
CA MET A 174 5.36 -0.15 15.94
C MET A 174 5.51 -1.50 16.64
N GLU A 175 6.61 -1.70 17.36
CA GLU A 175 6.90 -2.91 18.12
C GLU A 175 6.70 -2.72 19.63
N GLY A 176 6.95 -3.78 20.41
CA GLY A 176 6.70 -3.81 21.85
C GLY A 176 7.26 -2.65 22.66
N PRO A 177 8.51 -2.22 22.45
CA PRO A 177 9.08 -1.09 23.18
C PRO A 177 8.32 0.23 23.00
N GLU A 178 7.95 0.57 21.77
CA GLU A 178 7.20 1.81 21.50
C GLU A 178 5.72 1.65 21.90
N GLU A 179 5.14 0.43 21.74
CA GLU A 179 3.80 0.09 22.25
C GLU A 179 3.71 0.33 23.76
N GLU A 180 4.69 -0.16 24.54
CA GLU A 180 4.72 0.05 25.98
C GLU A 180 4.86 1.53 26.35
N ALA A 181 5.73 2.26 25.65
CA ALA A 181 5.88 3.70 25.86
C ALA A 181 4.58 4.46 25.56
N LEU A 182 3.90 4.10 24.46
CA LEU A 182 2.61 4.69 24.09
C LEU A 182 1.53 4.43 25.16
N LEU A 183 1.43 3.20 25.65
CA LEU A 183 0.50 2.85 26.75
C LEU A 183 0.81 3.64 28.02
N GLN A 184 2.09 3.82 28.37
CA GLN A 184 2.52 4.59 29.53
C GLN A 184 2.31 6.10 29.39
N SER A 185 2.23 6.61 28.17
CA SER A 185 1.99 8.04 27.90
C SER A 185 0.61 8.51 28.39
N GLY A 186 -0.33 7.59 28.55
CA GLY A 186 -1.72 7.87 28.90
C GLY A 186 -2.55 8.40 27.72
N ALA A 187 -2.08 8.25 26.49
CA ALA A 187 -2.84 8.57 25.29
C ALA A 187 -4.14 7.76 25.23
N ASP A 188 -5.22 8.39 24.78
CA ASP A 188 -6.50 7.70 24.55
C ASP A 188 -6.43 6.95 23.22
N LEU A 189 -6.33 5.61 23.30
CA LEU A 189 -6.19 4.70 22.15
C LEU A 189 -7.52 4.10 21.68
N ALA A 190 -8.63 4.33 22.41
CA ALA A 190 -9.93 3.78 22.05
C ALA A 190 -10.34 4.20 20.63
N CYS A 191 -10.72 3.23 19.80
CA CYS A 191 -11.05 3.45 18.40
C CYS A 191 -12.06 2.41 17.89
N GLN A 192 -12.69 2.65 16.77
CA GLN A 192 -13.53 1.66 16.11
C GLN A 192 -12.73 0.74 15.18
N VAL A 193 -11.64 1.27 14.61
CA VAL A 193 -10.80 0.55 13.67
C VAL A 193 -9.35 0.62 14.11
N LEU A 194 -8.72 -0.55 14.22
CA LEU A 194 -7.28 -0.69 14.48
C LEU A 194 -6.60 -1.28 13.25
N LYS A 195 -5.63 -0.56 12.65
CA LYS A 195 -4.61 -1.20 11.83
C LYS A 195 -3.60 -1.85 12.78
N VAL A 196 -3.52 -3.16 12.73
CA VAL A 196 -2.69 -3.95 13.65
C VAL A 196 -1.20 -3.71 13.37
N PRO A 197 -0.38 -3.43 14.41
CA PRO A 197 1.05 -3.16 14.25
C PRO A 197 1.80 -4.34 13.62
N ASN A 198 2.90 -4.03 12.96
CA ASN A 198 3.89 -4.95 12.38
C ASN A 198 3.26 -6.19 11.73
N HIS A 199 2.20 -5.97 10.93
CA HIS A 199 1.50 -7.01 10.15
C HIS A 199 1.00 -8.19 10.96
N GLY A 200 0.78 -8.00 12.27
CA GLY A 200 0.36 -9.05 13.19
C GLY A 200 1.46 -10.03 13.58
N ASP A 201 2.72 -9.59 13.57
CA ASP A 201 3.86 -10.35 14.11
C ASP A 201 3.80 -10.44 15.66
N ASP A 202 4.46 -11.43 16.25
CA ASP A 202 4.38 -11.72 17.69
C ASP A 202 5.16 -10.72 18.58
N ASP A 203 5.98 -9.86 17.98
CA ASP A 203 6.74 -8.80 18.64
C ASP A 203 5.94 -7.52 18.93
N ALA A 204 4.69 -7.47 18.50
CA ALA A 204 3.77 -6.36 18.71
C ALA A 204 2.37 -6.82 19.15
N THR A 205 1.48 -5.87 19.36
CA THR A 205 0.07 -6.14 19.74
C THR A 205 -0.06 -6.97 21.01
N GLY A 206 0.52 -6.48 22.09
CA GLY A 206 0.33 -7.04 23.42
C GLY A 206 -1.13 -6.90 23.89
N ALA A 207 -1.49 -7.64 24.96
CA ALA A 207 -2.81 -7.53 25.56
C ALA A 207 -3.14 -6.10 26.04
N GLY A 208 -2.12 -5.31 26.38
CA GLY A 208 -2.25 -3.90 26.75
C GLY A 208 -2.87 -3.07 25.63
N LEU A 209 -2.27 -3.13 24.45
CA LEU A 209 -2.75 -2.40 23.27
C LEU A 209 -4.12 -2.91 22.81
N ALA A 210 -4.29 -4.22 22.70
CA ALA A 210 -5.55 -4.80 22.27
C ALA A 210 -6.74 -4.35 23.15
N ASN A 211 -6.53 -4.33 24.48
CA ASN A 211 -7.55 -3.86 25.42
C ASN A 211 -7.74 -2.34 25.41
N ALA A 212 -6.66 -1.56 25.25
CA ALA A 212 -6.75 -0.09 25.25
C ALA A 212 -7.39 0.44 23.95
N ALA A 213 -7.21 -0.25 22.83
CA ALA A 213 -7.80 0.11 21.55
C ALA A 213 -9.32 -0.09 21.49
N GLU A 214 -9.86 -1.07 22.24
CA GLU A 214 -11.31 -1.40 22.24
C GLU A 214 -11.91 -1.49 20.83
N ALA A 215 -11.11 -1.92 19.84
CA ALA A 215 -11.46 -1.84 18.43
C ALA A 215 -12.58 -2.82 18.06
N GLN A 216 -13.57 -2.34 17.29
CA GLN A 216 -14.61 -3.21 16.71
C GLN A 216 -14.03 -4.07 15.58
N ILE A 217 -13.18 -3.46 14.76
CA ILE A 217 -12.51 -4.09 13.63
C ILE A 217 -10.99 -3.93 13.78
N ALA A 218 -10.26 -5.04 13.70
CA ALA A 218 -8.80 -5.07 13.61
C ALA A 218 -8.40 -5.56 12.22
N VAL A 219 -7.61 -4.76 11.49
CA VAL A 219 -7.14 -5.07 10.14
C VAL A 219 -5.67 -5.43 10.17
N ILE A 220 -5.33 -6.59 9.60
CA ILE A 220 -3.96 -7.07 9.46
C ILE A 220 -3.62 -7.12 7.97
N SER A 221 -2.65 -6.31 7.56
CA SER A 221 -2.09 -6.32 6.20
C SER A 221 -0.91 -7.27 6.15
N THR A 222 -1.09 -8.48 5.65
CA THR A 222 -0.01 -9.48 5.57
C THR A 222 -0.21 -10.46 4.43
N ASP A 223 0.84 -11.25 4.15
CA ASP A 223 0.84 -12.44 3.30
C ASP A 223 1.81 -13.45 3.89
N SER A 224 1.30 -14.58 4.36
CA SER A 224 2.08 -15.62 5.02
C SER A 224 3.07 -16.32 4.06
N SER A 225 2.89 -16.20 2.75
CA SER A 225 3.85 -16.69 1.76
C SER A 225 5.15 -15.88 1.75
N GLU A 226 5.08 -14.59 2.14
CA GLU A 226 6.24 -13.69 2.24
C GLU A 226 6.91 -13.72 3.61
N LYS A 227 6.10 -13.86 4.68
CA LYS A 227 6.57 -14.04 6.05
C LYS A 227 5.78 -15.14 6.74
N PRO A 228 6.24 -16.40 6.70
CA PRO A 228 5.60 -17.49 7.41
C PRO A 228 5.46 -17.20 8.91
N GLY A 229 4.25 -17.43 9.45
CA GLY A 229 3.92 -17.17 10.84
C GLY A 229 3.20 -15.85 11.09
N THR A 230 2.98 -15.02 10.06
CA THR A 230 2.11 -13.84 10.16
C THR A 230 0.77 -14.09 9.43
N PRO A 231 -0.38 -13.67 10.03
CA PRO A 231 -0.45 -13.14 11.38
C PRO A 231 -0.18 -14.23 12.43
N ASP A 232 0.48 -13.85 13.53
CA ASP A 232 0.68 -14.76 14.66
C ASP A 232 -0.67 -15.11 15.31
N ALA A 233 -0.87 -16.39 15.60
CA ALA A 233 -2.13 -16.87 16.17
C ALA A 233 -2.42 -16.30 17.57
N GLY A 234 -1.39 -15.98 18.35
CA GLY A 234 -1.52 -15.35 19.66
C GLY A 234 -1.94 -13.88 19.53
N VAL A 235 -1.48 -13.16 18.49
CA VAL A 235 -1.94 -11.81 18.18
C VAL A 235 -3.42 -11.83 17.84
N VAL A 236 -3.84 -12.69 16.92
CA VAL A 236 -5.25 -12.84 16.53
C VAL A 236 -6.11 -13.16 17.77
N ALA A 237 -5.68 -14.13 18.60
CA ALA A 237 -6.42 -14.51 19.79
C ALA A 237 -6.55 -13.36 20.81
N ARG A 238 -5.51 -12.52 20.99
CA ARG A 238 -5.57 -11.35 21.88
C ARG A 238 -6.57 -10.30 21.40
N LEU A 239 -6.60 -10.03 20.10
CA LEU A 239 -7.53 -9.09 19.48
C LEU A 239 -8.98 -9.57 19.60
N GLU A 240 -9.23 -10.86 19.31
CA GLU A 240 -10.57 -11.47 19.46
C GLU A 240 -11.04 -11.48 20.92
N GLN A 241 -10.14 -11.77 21.87
CA GLN A 241 -10.43 -11.71 23.31
C GLN A 241 -10.76 -10.28 23.78
N ALA A 242 -10.15 -9.28 23.18
CA ALA A 242 -10.47 -7.86 23.42
C ALA A 242 -11.79 -7.42 22.74
N GLY A 243 -12.41 -8.28 21.94
CA GLY A 243 -13.72 -8.04 21.30
C GLY A 243 -13.65 -7.61 19.82
N SER A 244 -12.48 -7.58 19.23
CA SER A 244 -12.31 -7.18 17.82
C SER A 244 -12.70 -8.30 16.85
N GLN A 245 -13.33 -7.94 15.73
CA GLN A 245 -13.38 -8.79 14.55
C GLN A 245 -12.08 -8.61 13.75
N VAL A 246 -11.32 -9.68 13.56
CA VAL A 246 -10.03 -9.64 12.86
C VAL A 246 -10.25 -9.92 11.38
N TRP A 247 -9.68 -9.05 10.53
CA TRP A 247 -9.71 -9.13 9.07
C TRP A 247 -8.29 -9.09 8.52
N VAL A 248 -7.95 -10.03 7.64
CA VAL A 248 -6.59 -10.20 7.09
C VAL A 248 -6.64 -10.01 5.58
N THR A 249 -5.70 -9.26 5.01
CA THR A 249 -5.68 -8.97 3.57
C THR A 249 -5.24 -10.15 2.70
N GLU A 250 -4.61 -11.18 3.30
CA GLU A 250 -4.08 -12.34 2.59
C GLU A 250 -5.14 -13.06 1.74
N GLY A 251 -4.82 -13.34 0.49
CA GLY A 251 -5.71 -14.03 -0.44
C GLY A 251 -6.81 -13.16 -1.07
N HIS A 252 -6.88 -11.87 -0.71
CA HIS A 252 -7.87 -10.92 -1.18
C HIS A 252 -7.22 -9.70 -1.85
N GLY A 253 -8.00 -8.91 -2.56
CA GLY A 253 -7.56 -7.59 -3.06
C GLY A 253 -7.33 -6.58 -1.95
N GLY A 254 -7.85 -6.87 -0.76
CA GLY A 254 -7.71 -6.07 0.45
C GLY A 254 -8.92 -6.21 1.37
N VAL A 255 -8.97 -5.32 2.36
CA VAL A 255 -10.08 -5.20 3.30
C VAL A 255 -10.65 -3.79 3.24
N GLU A 256 -11.95 -3.66 2.99
CA GLU A 256 -12.67 -2.40 3.16
C GLU A 256 -13.25 -2.34 4.56
N VAL A 257 -13.08 -1.21 5.25
CA VAL A 257 -13.81 -0.88 6.47
C VAL A 257 -14.60 0.40 6.25
N ARG A 258 -15.87 0.39 6.61
CA ARG A 258 -16.76 1.54 6.62
C ARG A 258 -17.06 1.93 8.04
N LEU A 259 -16.85 3.19 8.34
CA LEU A 259 -17.08 3.78 9.65
C LEU A 259 -18.18 4.84 9.53
N ASN A 260 -19.25 4.65 10.28
CA ASN A 260 -20.41 5.56 10.25
C ASN A 260 -20.99 5.68 11.67
N GLN A 261 -21.03 6.91 12.21
CA GLN A 261 -21.61 7.23 13.51
C GLN A 261 -21.15 6.30 14.65
N GLY A 262 -19.86 5.97 14.69
CA GLY A 262 -19.24 5.12 15.69
C GLY A 262 -19.44 3.61 15.49
N ALA A 263 -20.05 3.18 14.41
CA ALA A 263 -20.17 1.77 14.02
C ALA A 263 -19.24 1.45 12.86
N ALA A 264 -18.46 0.36 13.00
CA ALA A 264 -17.58 -0.13 11.96
C ALA A 264 -18.12 -1.42 11.34
N ALA A 265 -18.01 -1.55 10.01
CA ALA A 265 -18.32 -2.77 9.27
C ALA A 265 -17.22 -3.04 8.27
N ALA A 266 -16.81 -4.30 8.09
CA ALA A 266 -15.76 -4.66 7.16
C ALA A 266 -16.19 -5.70 6.14
N GLY A 267 -15.47 -5.77 5.02
CA GLY A 267 -15.64 -6.74 3.95
C GLY A 267 -14.37 -6.88 3.12
N TYR A 268 -14.23 -8.00 2.43
CA TYR A 268 -13.10 -8.20 1.52
C TYR A 268 -13.30 -7.48 0.20
N LEU A 269 -12.20 -6.99 -0.36
CA LEU A 269 -12.12 -6.43 -1.70
C LEU A 269 -11.73 -7.55 -2.67
N ASP A 270 -12.72 -8.12 -3.35
CA ASP A 270 -12.49 -9.17 -4.34
C ASP A 270 -12.78 -8.61 -5.73
N TRP A 271 -11.71 -8.19 -6.41
CA TRP A 271 -11.84 -7.61 -7.74
C TRP A 271 -11.80 -8.67 -8.83
N ALA A 272 -12.69 -8.54 -9.83
CA ALA A 272 -12.58 -9.33 -11.04
C ALA A 272 -11.27 -9.00 -11.77
N LEU A 273 -10.49 -10.02 -12.12
CA LEU A 273 -9.25 -9.83 -12.87
C LEU A 273 -9.56 -9.55 -14.35
N SER A 274 -8.85 -8.58 -14.94
CA SER A 274 -8.88 -8.35 -16.38
C SER A 274 -8.12 -9.44 -17.17
N GLU A 275 -8.11 -9.35 -18.51
CA GLU A 275 -7.29 -10.24 -19.35
C GLU A 275 -5.81 -10.18 -18.93
N PHE A 276 -5.14 -11.33 -18.94
CA PHE A 276 -3.74 -11.46 -18.55
C PHE A 276 -2.82 -11.27 -19.77
N TYR A 277 -1.70 -10.61 -19.58
CA TYR A 277 -0.68 -10.31 -20.59
C TYR A 277 0.28 -11.49 -20.87
N GLY A 278 -0.22 -12.73 -20.91
CA GLY A 278 0.60 -13.94 -20.93
C GLY A 278 1.50 -14.12 -22.15
N ASP A 279 1.30 -13.34 -23.22
CA ASP A 279 2.09 -13.42 -24.46
C ASP A 279 3.28 -12.45 -24.47
N VAL A 280 3.54 -11.69 -23.41
CA VAL A 280 4.70 -10.80 -23.30
C VAL A 280 5.82 -11.49 -22.51
N ARG A 281 6.99 -11.61 -23.11
CA ARG A 281 8.20 -12.18 -22.51
C ARG A 281 9.22 -11.09 -22.20
N LEU A 282 9.90 -11.24 -21.07
CA LEU A 282 11.02 -10.41 -20.65
C LEU A 282 12.33 -11.20 -20.81
N ALA A 283 13.30 -10.59 -21.48
CA ALA A 283 14.68 -11.04 -21.47
C ALA A 283 15.59 -9.91 -20.97
N VAL A 284 16.57 -10.27 -20.13
CA VAL A 284 17.47 -9.29 -19.51
C VAL A 284 18.92 -9.60 -19.89
N ASP A 285 19.62 -8.60 -20.39
CA ASP A 285 21.07 -8.60 -20.57
C ASP A 285 21.69 -7.77 -19.43
N ALA A 286 22.14 -8.46 -18.38
CA ALA A 286 22.68 -7.83 -17.18
C ALA A 286 24.04 -7.15 -17.43
N GLU A 287 24.82 -7.53 -18.45
CA GLU A 287 26.10 -6.91 -18.78
C GLU A 287 25.90 -5.49 -19.38
N THR A 288 24.88 -5.36 -20.21
CA THR A 288 24.54 -4.09 -20.85
C THR A 288 23.36 -3.38 -20.22
N GLU A 289 22.80 -3.93 -19.14
CA GLU A 289 21.61 -3.42 -18.46
C GLU A 289 20.43 -3.12 -19.39
N ARG A 290 20.14 -4.04 -20.32
CA ARG A 290 19.01 -3.94 -21.24
C ARG A 290 17.96 -4.99 -20.93
N MET A 291 16.72 -4.58 -20.99
CA MET A 291 15.54 -5.41 -20.81
C MET A 291 14.74 -5.40 -22.10
N THR A 292 14.57 -6.56 -22.71
CA THR A 292 13.80 -6.71 -23.95
C THR A 292 12.44 -7.30 -23.63
N LEU A 293 11.38 -6.58 -23.97
CA LEU A 293 10.01 -7.05 -23.94
C LEU A 293 9.65 -7.53 -25.34
N GLU A 294 9.19 -8.77 -25.47
CA GLU A 294 8.79 -9.39 -26.72
C GLU A 294 7.34 -9.84 -26.64
N ASN A 295 6.52 -9.38 -27.57
CA ASN A 295 5.16 -9.89 -27.76
C ASN A 295 5.21 -11.15 -28.62
N THR A 296 4.99 -12.30 -28.04
CA THR A 296 4.99 -13.60 -28.73
C THR A 296 3.59 -14.01 -29.22
N GLY A 297 2.58 -13.18 -28.95
CA GLY A 297 1.20 -13.36 -29.38
C GLY A 297 0.91 -12.83 -30.77
N ASP A 298 -0.34 -13.00 -31.20
CA ASP A 298 -0.85 -12.63 -32.51
C ASP A 298 -1.64 -11.30 -32.52
N LYS A 299 -1.70 -10.62 -31.39
CA LYS A 299 -2.37 -9.32 -31.21
C LYS A 299 -1.41 -8.29 -30.62
N ASP A 300 -1.67 -7.02 -30.91
CA ASP A 300 -0.96 -5.92 -30.28
C ASP A 300 -1.29 -5.86 -28.77
N VAL A 301 -0.28 -5.56 -27.95
CA VAL A 301 -0.41 -5.40 -26.49
C VAL A 301 -0.08 -3.97 -26.11
N SER A 302 -0.95 -3.31 -25.35
CA SER A 302 -0.65 -2.02 -24.74
C SER A 302 0.19 -2.25 -23.49
N LEU A 303 1.31 -1.54 -23.38
CA LEU A 303 2.14 -1.56 -22.18
C LEU A 303 1.81 -0.40 -21.22
N LYS A 304 0.74 0.34 -21.51
CA LYS A 304 0.29 1.43 -20.64
C LYS A 304 0.06 0.96 -19.22
N ASP A 305 0.65 1.68 -18.27
CA ASP A 305 0.60 1.38 -16.84
C ASP A 305 1.22 0.03 -16.42
N CYS A 306 1.81 -0.74 -17.33
CA CYS A 306 2.71 -1.84 -16.99
C CYS A 306 4.00 -1.27 -16.38
N TYR A 307 4.71 -2.08 -15.61
CA TYR A 307 5.97 -1.64 -15.02
C TYR A 307 6.97 -2.76 -14.88
N LEU A 308 8.26 -2.39 -14.96
CA LEU A 308 9.38 -3.24 -14.63
C LEU A 308 9.78 -2.99 -13.17
N TYR A 309 10.10 -4.06 -12.45
CA TYR A 309 10.58 -3.97 -11.08
C TYR A 309 11.81 -4.85 -10.89
N SER A 310 12.91 -4.26 -10.37
CA SER A 310 14.14 -4.95 -10.00
C SER A 310 14.18 -5.11 -8.48
N GLU A 311 14.27 -6.35 -8.02
CA GLU A 311 14.21 -6.70 -6.59
C GLU A 311 15.45 -6.24 -5.82
N ALA A 312 16.65 -6.41 -6.39
CA ALA A 312 17.90 -6.14 -5.69
C ALA A 312 18.08 -4.67 -5.33
N GLY A 313 17.58 -3.77 -6.15
CA GLY A 313 17.63 -2.32 -5.94
C GLY A 313 16.35 -1.73 -5.40
N ASN A 314 15.27 -2.51 -5.38
CA ASN A 314 13.92 -2.02 -5.14
C ASN A 314 13.58 -0.85 -6.09
N GLU A 315 13.81 -1.06 -7.37
CA GLU A 315 13.67 -0.02 -8.39
C GLU A 315 12.51 -0.34 -9.31
N LEU A 316 11.65 0.65 -9.53
CA LEU A 316 10.46 0.55 -10.38
C LEU A 316 10.61 1.47 -11.59
N PHE A 317 10.20 1.00 -12.76
CA PHE A 317 10.06 1.79 -13.97
C PHE A 317 8.66 1.60 -14.57
N LEU A 318 7.87 2.65 -14.53
CA LEU A 318 6.55 2.69 -15.15
C LEU A 318 6.71 2.86 -16.66
N LEU A 319 6.13 1.94 -17.43
CA LEU A 319 6.05 2.06 -18.88
C LEU A 319 4.96 3.08 -19.24
N GLY A 320 5.18 3.80 -20.35
CA GLY A 320 4.26 4.81 -20.83
C GLY A 320 3.16 4.24 -21.76
N ASP A 321 2.79 5.03 -22.76
CA ASP A 321 1.75 4.66 -23.73
C ASP A 321 2.29 3.78 -24.87
N GLU A 322 3.41 3.05 -24.64
CA GLU A 322 3.99 2.17 -25.64
C GLU A 322 3.02 1.04 -25.99
N ALA A 323 2.93 0.75 -27.28
CA ALA A 323 2.25 -0.43 -27.80
C ALA A 323 3.29 -1.41 -28.34
N LEU A 324 3.12 -2.69 -28.00
CA LEU A 324 3.99 -3.77 -28.47
C LEU A 324 3.24 -4.57 -29.55
N PRO A 325 3.52 -4.34 -30.84
CA PRO A 325 2.83 -5.04 -31.93
C PRO A 325 3.01 -6.57 -31.81
N ALA A 326 2.10 -7.32 -32.44
CA ALA A 326 2.24 -8.77 -32.55
C ALA A 326 3.61 -9.15 -33.16
N GLY A 327 4.37 -10.00 -32.46
CA GLY A 327 5.73 -10.37 -32.83
C GLY A 327 6.76 -9.23 -32.68
N GLY A 328 6.37 -8.08 -32.13
CA GLY A 328 7.25 -6.93 -31.93
C GLY A 328 8.08 -7.01 -30.66
N GLN A 329 9.07 -6.14 -30.56
CA GLN A 329 9.96 -6.01 -29.40
C GLN A 329 10.09 -4.54 -28.99
N LEU A 330 10.30 -4.30 -27.69
CA LEU A 330 10.65 -3.02 -27.08
C LEU A 330 11.87 -3.23 -26.19
N VAL A 331 12.90 -2.43 -26.35
CA VAL A 331 14.11 -2.51 -25.53
C VAL A 331 14.13 -1.35 -24.54
N VAL A 332 14.13 -1.66 -23.26
CA VAL A 332 14.35 -0.69 -22.18
C VAL A 332 15.81 -0.76 -21.76
N GLY A 333 16.51 0.37 -21.85
CA GLY A 333 17.89 0.51 -21.38
C GLY A 333 17.96 1.37 -20.14
N THR A 334 19.10 1.33 -19.44
CA THR A 334 19.41 2.19 -18.29
C THR A 334 20.49 3.23 -18.67
N LYS A 335 20.83 4.12 -17.73
CA LYS A 335 22.00 5.02 -17.92
C LYS A 335 23.35 4.28 -18.04
N SER A 336 23.38 3.00 -17.72
CA SER A 336 24.55 2.14 -17.89
C SER A 336 24.56 1.45 -19.26
N SER A 337 23.44 1.43 -19.97
CA SER A 337 23.33 0.81 -21.30
C SER A 337 24.07 1.62 -22.36
N PRO A 338 24.65 0.97 -23.39
CA PRO A 338 25.27 1.69 -24.51
C PRO A 338 24.24 2.59 -25.23
N GLU A 339 24.64 3.81 -25.53
CA GLU A 339 23.79 4.79 -26.20
C GLU A 339 23.31 4.28 -27.57
N GLY A 340 22.02 4.51 -27.89
CA GLY A 340 21.41 4.08 -29.14
C GLY A 340 21.12 2.59 -29.27
N THR A 341 21.18 1.83 -28.17
CA THR A 341 20.89 0.38 -28.14
C THR A 341 19.56 0.03 -27.46
N TYR A 342 18.72 1.03 -27.18
CA TYR A 342 17.42 0.90 -26.54
C TYR A 342 16.40 1.87 -27.14
N ASP A 343 15.13 1.56 -26.99
CA ASP A 343 14.00 2.37 -27.44
C ASP A 343 13.53 3.33 -26.34
N VAL A 344 13.55 2.87 -25.09
CA VAL A 344 13.09 3.61 -23.91
C VAL A 344 14.20 3.62 -22.84
N LEU A 345 14.37 4.76 -22.18
CA LEU A 345 15.39 4.94 -21.15
C LEU A 345 14.80 4.90 -19.73
N TRP A 346 15.16 3.88 -18.97
CA TRP A 346 15.03 3.90 -17.52
C TRP A 346 16.15 4.79 -16.96
N ASN A 347 15.79 5.98 -16.53
CA ASN A 347 16.74 7.06 -16.18
C ASN A 347 17.49 6.81 -14.85
N GLU A 348 17.91 5.57 -14.59
CA GLU A 348 18.69 5.13 -13.43
C GLU A 348 19.98 4.42 -13.87
N LYS A 349 20.90 4.19 -12.92
CA LYS A 349 22.16 3.45 -13.13
C LYS A 349 22.21 2.23 -12.24
N ASN A 350 22.84 1.16 -12.72
CA ASN A 350 23.04 -0.07 -11.99
C ASN A 350 21.71 -0.64 -11.44
N VAL A 351 20.70 -0.66 -12.28
CA VAL A 351 19.37 -1.20 -11.97
C VAL A 351 19.44 -2.70 -11.75
N ILE A 352 20.26 -3.38 -12.57
CA ILE A 352 20.42 -4.82 -12.52
C ILE A 352 21.68 -5.17 -11.74
N SER A 353 21.57 -5.94 -10.67
CA SER A 353 22.71 -6.32 -9.83
C SER A 353 23.51 -7.46 -10.43
N ASN A 354 24.73 -7.16 -10.93
CA ASN A 354 25.68 -8.19 -11.38
C ASN A 354 26.36 -8.97 -10.22
N LYS A 355 26.17 -8.53 -8.97
CA LYS A 355 26.81 -9.12 -7.78
C LYS A 355 25.90 -10.03 -6.97
N LYS A 356 24.61 -9.92 -7.16
CA LYS A 356 23.57 -10.74 -6.54
C LYS A 356 22.68 -11.24 -7.67
N GLN A 357 22.14 -12.42 -7.51
CA GLN A 357 21.05 -12.84 -8.38
C GLN A 357 19.93 -11.81 -8.21
N ASP A 358 19.67 -11.07 -9.28
CA ASP A 358 18.64 -10.04 -9.31
C ASP A 358 17.50 -10.56 -10.15
N THR A 359 16.29 -10.39 -9.66
CA THR A 359 15.09 -10.71 -10.41
C THR A 359 14.49 -9.42 -10.93
N VAL A 360 14.36 -9.34 -12.24
CA VAL A 360 13.58 -8.27 -12.88
C VAL A 360 12.28 -8.89 -13.36
N THR A 361 11.16 -8.28 -12.98
CA THR A 361 9.82 -8.75 -13.35
C THR A 361 9.05 -7.66 -14.08
N LEU A 362 8.40 -8.04 -15.18
CA LEU A 362 7.36 -7.23 -15.81
C LEU A 362 6.04 -7.49 -15.08
N TYR A 363 5.40 -6.44 -14.65
CA TYR A 363 4.07 -6.45 -14.05
C TYR A 363 3.05 -5.77 -14.96
N ASP A 364 1.85 -6.30 -14.98
CA ASP A 364 0.71 -5.67 -15.63
C ASP A 364 0.14 -4.49 -14.79
N PRO A 365 -0.82 -3.72 -15.33
CA PRO A 365 -1.41 -2.60 -14.61
C PRO A 365 -2.12 -2.97 -13.30
N GLU A 366 -2.44 -4.26 -13.09
CA GLU A 366 -3.08 -4.77 -11.87
C GLU A 366 -2.09 -5.36 -10.85
N GLY A 367 -0.79 -5.30 -11.15
CA GLY A 367 0.27 -5.81 -10.29
C GLY A 367 0.46 -7.32 -10.35
N ARG A 368 0.01 -7.97 -11.44
CA ARG A 368 0.31 -9.40 -11.68
C ARG A 368 1.64 -9.52 -12.42
N GLY A 369 2.50 -10.42 -11.94
CA GLY A 369 3.73 -10.75 -12.66
C GLY A 369 3.42 -11.39 -14.00
N VAL A 370 3.88 -10.79 -15.08
CA VAL A 370 3.70 -11.27 -16.46
C VAL A 370 4.86 -12.15 -16.87
N SER A 371 6.08 -11.66 -16.66
CA SER A 371 7.31 -12.38 -17.01
C SER A 371 8.43 -11.94 -16.10
N ALA A 372 9.27 -12.88 -15.66
CA ALA A 372 10.41 -12.65 -14.79
C ALA A 372 11.69 -13.22 -15.42
N TYR A 373 12.83 -12.60 -15.08
CA TYR A 373 14.17 -13.01 -15.46
C TYR A 373 14.97 -13.41 -14.21
#